data_37ce2901b22f0cd60da0c0f93e675fe2
#
_entry.id   37ce2901b22f0cd60da0c0f93e675fe2
#
_cell.length_a   1.000
_cell.length_b   1.000
_cell.length_c   1.000
_cell.angle_alpha   90.00
_cell.angle_beta   90.00
_cell.angle_gamma   90.00
#
_symmetry.space_group_name_H-M   'P 1'
#
loop_
_entity.id
_entity.type
_entity.pdbx_description
1 polymer ?
#
loop_
_entity_poly.entity_id
_entity_poly.type
_entity_poly.pdbx_seq_one_letter_code
_entity_poly.pdbx_strand_id
1 'polypeptide(L)'
;MLAIEHIQQYYGGSHILRDVSLTAQAGQVTVLLGRNGVGKTTLLKALMGLVPVRQGHISFQGFTLTHATPYERARAGIGYVPQGRDIFNRLTVEDNLRMGLATQPASADIPAELFELFPILEQMRHRRGGDLSGGQQQQLAIARALAGKPKLLVLDEPTEGIQPSIIKDIGRVIQRLAARGDMAILLCEQYYD
;
A
#
# COMPACT_ATOMS: atom_id res chain seq x y z
N MET A 1 12.64 -9.02 -0.39
CA MET A 1 13.25 -7.80 0.16
C MET A 1 13.16 -6.69 -0.88
N LEU A 2 12.80 -5.48 -0.45
CA LEU A 2 12.87 -4.25 -1.23
C LEU A 2 14.20 -3.56 -0.96
N ALA A 3 14.86 -3.06 -2.02
CA ALA A 3 15.96 -2.12 -1.91
C ALA A 3 15.71 -0.92 -2.85
N ILE A 4 15.80 0.25 -2.29
CA ILE A 4 15.81 1.55 -2.99
C ILE A 4 17.18 2.16 -2.72
N GLU A 5 17.91 2.52 -3.77
CA GLU A 5 19.30 2.95 -3.67
C GLU A 5 19.53 4.23 -4.47
N HIS A 6 19.98 5.27 -3.77
CA HIS A 6 20.43 6.55 -4.36
C HIS A 6 19.41 7.21 -5.30
N ILE A 7 18.11 7.15 -4.96
CA ILE A 7 17.05 7.67 -5.81
C ILE A 7 17.11 9.20 -5.91
N GLN A 8 17.10 9.70 -7.16
CA GLN A 8 16.95 11.10 -7.51
C GLN A 8 15.63 11.28 -8.28
N GLN A 9 14.74 12.11 -7.80
CA GLN A 9 13.46 12.37 -8.47
C GLN A 9 13.20 13.88 -8.55
N TYR A 10 12.61 14.30 -9.67
CA TYR A 10 12.33 15.70 -9.98
C TYR A 10 10.91 15.86 -10.51
N TYR A 11 10.25 16.96 -10.14
CA TYR A 11 9.08 17.49 -10.84
C TYR A 11 9.52 18.75 -11.60
N GLY A 12 9.60 18.65 -12.94
CA GLY A 12 10.18 19.72 -13.74
C GLY A 12 11.61 20.06 -13.28
N GLY A 13 11.83 21.28 -12.84
CA GLY A 13 13.10 21.73 -12.28
C GLY A 13 13.29 21.51 -10.79
N SER A 14 12.23 21.08 -10.07
CA SER A 14 12.28 20.91 -8.61
C SER A 14 12.81 19.54 -8.23
N HIS A 15 13.94 19.50 -7.51
CA HIS A 15 14.57 18.29 -6.99
C HIS A 15 13.88 17.85 -5.68
N ILE A 16 13.06 16.85 -5.73
CA ILE A 16 12.23 16.39 -4.59
C ILE A 16 12.93 15.30 -3.79
N LEU A 17 13.35 14.20 -4.44
CA LEU A 17 14.11 13.16 -3.76
C LEU A 17 15.59 13.34 -4.07
N ARG A 18 16.38 13.44 -2.99
CA ARG A 18 17.81 13.72 -3.06
C ARG A 18 18.58 12.60 -2.40
N ASP A 19 19.13 11.70 -3.22
CA ASP A 19 19.96 10.59 -2.76
C ASP A 19 19.28 9.69 -1.71
N VAL A 20 18.03 9.32 -1.97
CA VAL A 20 17.23 8.54 -1.00
C VAL A 20 17.51 7.06 -1.14
N SER A 21 17.85 6.42 -0.02
CA SER A 21 18.04 4.96 0.06
C SER A 21 17.25 4.40 1.23
N LEU A 22 16.60 3.25 1.03
CA LEU A 22 15.95 2.49 2.09
C LEU A 22 15.82 1.01 1.71
N THR A 23 15.62 0.17 2.70
CA THR A 23 15.31 -1.25 2.51
C THR A 23 14.07 -1.65 3.32
N ALA A 24 13.32 -2.66 2.84
CA ALA A 24 12.25 -3.28 3.60
C ALA A 24 12.35 -4.80 3.51
N GLN A 25 12.27 -5.46 4.66
CA GLN A 25 12.47 -6.90 4.81
C GLN A 25 11.14 -7.60 5.06
N ALA A 26 11.00 -8.84 4.57
CA ALA A 26 9.86 -9.69 4.92
C ALA A 26 9.79 -9.91 6.45
N GLY A 27 8.60 -9.94 7.00
CA GLY A 27 8.37 -10.09 8.44
C GLY A 27 8.58 -8.81 9.26
N GLN A 28 8.83 -7.67 8.61
CA GLN A 28 9.10 -6.41 9.29
C GLN A 28 8.18 -5.29 8.78
N VAL A 29 7.92 -4.34 9.67
CA VAL A 29 7.31 -3.05 9.33
C VAL A 29 8.40 -1.99 9.27
N THR A 30 8.67 -1.49 8.08
CA THR A 30 9.56 -0.35 7.86
C THR A 30 8.71 0.92 7.87
N VAL A 31 9.04 1.87 8.73
CA VAL A 31 8.27 3.11 8.87
C VAL A 31 9.05 4.29 8.31
N LEU A 32 8.42 5.01 7.37
CA LEU A 32 8.91 6.26 6.82
C LEU A 32 8.19 7.43 7.50
N LEU A 33 8.88 8.11 8.39
CA LEU A 33 8.34 9.24 9.13
C LEU A 33 8.84 10.58 8.57
N GLY A 34 7.98 11.58 8.55
CA GLY A 34 8.37 12.94 8.17
C GLY A 34 7.19 13.89 8.09
N ARG A 35 7.49 15.19 8.07
CA ARG A 35 6.49 16.25 7.90
C ARG A 35 5.85 16.20 6.50
N ASN A 36 4.73 16.92 6.34
CA ASN A 36 4.12 17.10 5.02
C ASN A 36 5.06 17.83 4.07
N GLY A 37 5.02 17.43 2.79
CA GLY A 37 5.79 18.08 1.74
C GLY A 37 7.28 17.70 1.67
N VAL A 38 7.77 16.79 2.51
CA VAL A 38 9.19 16.37 2.49
C VAL A 38 9.50 15.30 1.43
N GLY A 39 8.52 14.87 0.65
CA GLY A 39 8.73 13.92 -0.45
C GLY A 39 8.34 12.46 -0.15
N LYS A 40 7.70 12.15 1.00
CA LYS A 40 7.29 10.78 1.36
C LYS A 40 6.42 10.13 0.28
N THR A 41 5.28 10.75 -0.03
CA THR A 41 4.37 10.27 -1.10
C THR A 41 5.05 10.20 -2.47
N THR A 42 5.99 11.13 -2.75
CA THR A 42 6.79 11.07 -3.99
C THR A 42 7.66 9.83 -4.04
N LEU A 43 8.28 9.44 -2.92
CA LEU A 43 9.06 8.21 -2.83
C LEU A 43 8.18 6.97 -3.07
N LEU A 44 6.99 6.92 -2.46
CA LEU A 44 6.06 5.82 -2.69
C LEU A 44 5.56 5.79 -4.15
N LYS A 45 5.26 6.94 -4.75
CA LYS A 45 4.92 7.03 -6.18
C LYS A 45 6.07 6.60 -7.09
N ALA A 46 7.31 6.92 -6.76
CA ALA A 46 8.50 6.44 -7.48
C ALA A 46 8.63 4.92 -7.35
N LEU A 47 8.44 4.37 -6.13
CA LEU A 47 8.40 2.92 -5.90
C LEU A 47 7.30 2.24 -6.72
N MET A 48 6.14 2.87 -6.88
CA MET A 48 5.02 2.32 -7.67
C MET A 48 5.13 2.57 -9.17
N GLY A 49 6.17 3.30 -9.64
CA GLY A 49 6.33 3.63 -11.06
C GLY A 49 5.36 4.70 -11.57
N LEU A 50 4.69 5.42 -10.68
CA LEU A 50 3.75 6.49 -11.00
C LEU A 50 4.46 7.80 -11.33
N VAL A 51 5.70 7.96 -10.88
CA VAL A 51 6.59 9.07 -11.25
C VAL A 51 7.96 8.51 -11.63
N PRO A 52 8.62 9.11 -12.64
CA PRO A 52 9.92 8.60 -13.09
C PRO A 52 11.03 8.89 -12.10
N VAL A 53 11.97 7.95 -12.01
CA VAL A 53 13.24 8.11 -11.29
C VAL A 53 14.31 8.53 -12.28
N ARG A 54 15.03 9.62 -11.99
CA ARG A 54 16.08 10.12 -12.88
C ARG A 54 17.41 9.39 -12.70
N GLN A 55 17.73 9.02 -11.45
CA GLN A 55 18.93 8.27 -11.09
C GLN A 55 18.60 7.37 -9.89
N GLY A 56 19.44 6.36 -9.68
CA GLY A 56 19.29 5.39 -8.61
C GLY A 56 18.67 4.07 -9.08
N HIS A 57 18.45 3.19 -8.16
CA HIS A 57 18.03 1.82 -8.44
C HIS A 57 16.92 1.37 -7.49
N ILE A 58 15.93 0.67 -8.04
CA ILE A 58 14.88 0.00 -7.27
C ILE A 58 14.91 -1.47 -7.63
N SER A 59 15.05 -2.32 -6.62
CA SER A 59 14.95 -3.78 -6.77
C SER A 59 14.00 -4.38 -5.75
N PHE A 60 13.30 -5.44 -6.15
CA PHE A 60 12.39 -6.18 -5.31
C PHE A 60 12.50 -7.67 -5.60
N GLN A 61 12.76 -8.48 -4.56
CA GLN A 61 12.95 -9.94 -4.68
C GLN A 61 13.98 -10.35 -5.75
N GLY A 62 15.04 -9.58 -5.90
CA GLY A 62 16.10 -9.83 -6.90
C GLY A 62 15.79 -9.32 -8.31
N PHE A 63 14.62 -8.74 -8.55
CA PHE A 63 14.26 -8.16 -9.84
C PHE A 63 14.45 -6.64 -9.84
N THR A 64 15.01 -6.10 -10.91
CA THR A 64 15.13 -4.67 -11.13
C THR A 64 13.78 -4.08 -11.52
N LEU A 65 13.30 -3.09 -10.75
CA LEU A 65 12.03 -2.42 -10.99
C LEU A 65 12.17 -0.95 -11.40
N THR A 66 13.37 -0.40 -11.49
CA THR A 66 13.62 1.03 -11.71
C THR A 66 12.80 1.63 -12.86
N HIS A 67 12.69 0.91 -13.97
CA HIS A 67 11.94 1.32 -15.16
C HIS A 67 10.69 0.46 -15.42
N ALA A 68 10.34 -0.43 -14.50
CA ALA A 68 9.15 -1.25 -14.63
C ALA A 68 7.88 -0.38 -14.52
N THR A 69 6.87 -0.74 -15.29
CA THR A 69 5.55 -0.08 -15.24
C THR A 69 4.84 -0.37 -13.93
N PRO A 70 3.84 0.45 -13.53
CA PRO A 70 3.01 0.17 -12.35
C PRO A 70 2.38 -1.22 -12.37
N TYR A 71 1.94 -1.69 -13.54
CA TYR A 71 1.38 -3.02 -13.73
C TYR A 71 2.39 -4.14 -13.43
N GLU A 72 3.61 -4.02 -13.95
CA GLU A 72 4.69 -4.97 -13.71
C GLU A 72 5.06 -5.04 -12.22
N ARG A 73 5.07 -3.89 -11.53
CA ARG A 73 5.33 -3.82 -10.07
C ARG A 73 4.23 -4.48 -9.27
N ALA A 74 2.97 -4.25 -9.63
CA ALA A 74 1.84 -4.94 -9.01
C ALA A 74 1.93 -6.46 -9.23
N ARG A 75 2.27 -6.91 -10.43
CA ARG A 75 2.48 -8.34 -10.73
C ARG A 75 3.69 -8.94 -10.02
N ALA A 76 4.71 -8.14 -9.73
CA ALA A 76 5.84 -8.58 -8.91
C ALA A 76 5.47 -8.81 -7.44
N GLY A 77 4.26 -8.43 -7.02
CA GLY A 77 3.74 -8.64 -5.68
C GLY A 77 3.80 -7.41 -4.78
N ILE A 78 3.70 -6.21 -5.34
CA ILE A 78 3.61 -4.97 -4.57
C ILE A 78 2.14 -4.53 -4.50
N GLY A 79 1.57 -4.51 -3.30
CA GLY A 79 0.27 -3.92 -3.00
C GLY A 79 0.43 -2.48 -2.51
N TYR A 80 -0.42 -1.56 -2.97
CA TYR A 80 -0.34 -0.15 -2.61
C TYR A 80 -1.69 0.41 -2.17
N VAL A 81 -1.68 1.09 -1.05
CA VAL A 81 -2.80 1.88 -0.54
C VAL A 81 -2.35 3.34 -0.50
N PRO A 82 -2.80 4.18 -1.45
CA PRO A 82 -2.43 5.58 -1.50
C PRO A 82 -3.11 6.38 -0.40
N GLN A 83 -2.57 7.57 -0.12
CA GLN A 83 -3.26 8.58 0.67
C GLN A 83 -4.64 8.86 0.02
N GLY A 84 -5.70 8.99 0.83
CA GLY A 84 -7.06 9.17 0.33
C GLY A 84 -7.80 7.89 -0.05
N ARG A 85 -7.17 6.70 0.13
CA ARG A 85 -7.78 5.35 0.01
C ARG A 85 -8.05 4.89 -1.41
N ASP A 86 -8.50 5.75 -2.33
CA ASP A 86 -8.81 5.49 -3.75
C ASP A 86 -9.69 4.24 -3.98
N ILE A 87 -10.74 4.09 -3.15
CA ILE A 87 -11.73 3.03 -3.36
C ILE A 87 -12.68 3.39 -4.51
N PHE A 88 -13.31 2.37 -5.09
CA PHE A 88 -14.37 2.56 -6.10
C PHE A 88 -15.69 2.83 -5.40
N ASN A 89 -16.05 4.09 -5.23
CA ASN A 89 -17.23 4.54 -4.46
C ASN A 89 -18.55 3.97 -4.96
N ARG A 90 -18.68 3.72 -6.25
CA ARG A 90 -19.92 3.21 -6.88
C ARG A 90 -20.02 1.69 -6.89
N LEU A 91 -18.91 1.01 -6.68
CA LEU A 91 -18.86 -0.45 -6.58
C LEU A 91 -19.18 -0.90 -5.16
N THR A 92 -19.69 -2.12 -5.03
CA THR A 92 -19.88 -2.75 -3.72
C THR A 92 -18.54 -3.04 -3.03
N VAL A 93 -18.57 -3.35 -1.73
CA VAL A 93 -17.40 -3.84 -1.00
C VAL A 93 -16.82 -5.07 -1.70
N GLU A 94 -17.69 -6.03 -2.06
CA GLU A 94 -17.28 -7.25 -2.77
C GLU A 94 -16.59 -6.93 -4.10
N ASP A 95 -17.17 -6.04 -4.92
CA ASP A 95 -16.60 -5.67 -6.22
C ASP A 95 -15.26 -4.94 -6.05
N ASN A 96 -15.13 -4.08 -5.03
CA ASN A 96 -13.84 -3.46 -4.69
C ASN A 96 -12.77 -4.52 -4.36
N LEU A 97 -13.11 -5.55 -3.58
CA LEU A 97 -12.19 -6.64 -3.26
C LEU A 97 -11.83 -7.46 -4.50
N ARG A 98 -12.80 -7.74 -5.39
CA ARG A 98 -12.56 -8.43 -6.67
C ARG A 98 -11.60 -7.65 -7.57
N MET A 99 -11.65 -6.32 -7.57
CA MET A 99 -10.67 -5.50 -8.30
C MET A 99 -9.23 -5.72 -7.81
N GLY A 100 -9.04 -6.07 -6.52
CA GLY A 100 -7.73 -6.44 -5.97
C GLY A 100 -7.17 -7.75 -6.52
N LEU A 101 -7.99 -8.59 -7.15
CA LEU A 101 -7.57 -9.86 -7.76
C LEU A 101 -6.99 -9.70 -9.17
N ALA A 102 -6.88 -8.48 -9.70
CA ALA A 102 -6.45 -8.23 -11.09
C ALA A 102 -5.08 -8.83 -11.45
N THR A 103 -4.21 -9.06 -10.47
CA THR A 103 -2.90 -9.70 -10.67
C THR A 103 -2.92 -11.21 -10.42
N GLN A 104 -4.05 -11.78 -10.03
CA GLN A 104 -4.25 -13.19 -9.72
C GLN A 104 -4.84 -13.95 -10.93
N PRO A 105 -4.78 -15.28 -10.96
CA PRO A 105 -5.46 -16.07 -11.98
C PRO A 105 -6.97 -15.74 -12.06
N ALA A 106 -7.56 -15.85 -13.25
CA ALA A 106 -8.99 -15.55 -13.46
C ALA A 106 -9.94 -16.40 -12.59
N SER A 107 -9.48 -17.57 -12.15
CA SER A 107 -10.22 -18.45 -11.22
C SER A 107 -10.09 -18.08 -9.76
N ALA A 108 -9.28 -17.05 -9.41
CA ALA A 108 -9.08 -16.64 -8.03
C ALA A 108 -10.36 -16.03 -7.45
N ASP A 109 -10.64 -16.38 -6.19
CA ASP A 109 -11.72 -15.77 -5.43
C ASP A 109 -11.17 -14.92 -4.28
N ILE A 110 -12.04 -14.10 -3.70
CA ILE A 110 -11.70 -13.24 -2.55
C ILE A 110 -11.24 -14.15 -1.41
N PRO A 111 -10.01 -13.94 -0.89
CA PRO A 111 -9.53 -14.75 0.23
C PRO A 111 -10.41 -14.56 1.47
N ALA A 112 -10.89 -15.66 2.05
CA ALA A 112 -11.73 -15.62 3.26
C ALA A 112 -11.03 -14.92 4.44
N GLU A 113 -9.70 -15.01 4.50
CA GLU A 113 -8.88 -14.32 5.51
C GLU A 113 -9.12 -12.80 5.56
N LEU A 114 -9.50 -12.17 4.45
CA LEU A 114 -9.78 -10.72 4.43
C LEU A 114 -10.95 -10.36 5.33
N PHE A 115 -11.95 -11.21 5.39
CA PHE A 115 -13.11 -11.04 6.28
C PHE A 115 -12.80 -11.40 7.75
N GLU A 116 -11.82 -12.26 7.98
CA GLU A 116 -11.29 -12.50 9.33
C GLU A 116 -10.47 -11.31 9.84
N LEU A 117 -9.68 -10.68 8.97
CA LEU A 117 -8.89 -9.48 9.29
C LEU A 117 -9.78 -8.24 9.49
N PHE A 118 -10.84 -8.13 8.70
CA PHE A 118 -11.76 -7.01 8.68
C PHE A 118 -13.22 -7.47 8.67
N PRO A 119 -13.76 -7.95 9.80
CA PRO A 119 -15.11 -8.53 9.87
C PRO A 119 -16.22 -7.60 9.41
N ILE A 120 -16.02 -6.28 9.55
CA ILE A 120 -16.99 -5.27 9.11
C ILE A 120 -17.23 -5.33 7.58
N LEU A 121 -16.23 -5.74 6.80
CA LEU A 121 -16.35 -5.83 5.36
C LEU A 121 -17.29 -6.96 4.93
N GLU A 122 -17.35 -8.05 5.69
CA GLU A 122 -18.32 -9.12 5.43
C GLU A 122 -19.75 -8.64 5.70
N GLN A 123 -19.97 -7.93 6.81
CA GLN A 123 -21.27 -7.36 7.17
C GLN A 123 -21.75 -6.34 6.12
N MET A 124 -20.80 -5.61 5.50
CA MET A 124 -21.08 -4.56 4.53
C MET A 124 -20.87 -5.02 3.06
N ARG A 125 -20.75 -6.34 2.83
CA ARG A 125 -20.30 -6.94 1.56
C ARG A 125 -21.02 -6.39 0.33
N HIS A 126 -22.33 -6.17 0.44
CA HIS A 126 -23.19 -5.73 -0.65
C HIS A 126 -23.45 -4.22 -0.65
N ARG A 127 -22.89 -3.47 0.30
CA ARG A 127 -22.97 -2.01 0.32
C ARG A 127 -21.97 -1.39 -0.65
N ARG A 128 -22.31 -0.22 -1.17
CA ARG A 128 -21.38 0.58 -1.98
C ARG A 128 -20.23 1.10 -1.11
N GLY A 129 -19.02 1.14 -1.67
CA GLY A 129 -17.85 1.65 -0.98
C GLY A 129 -18.02 3.10 -0.51
N GLY A 130 -18.73 3.92 -1.29
CA GLY A 130 -19.01 5.32 -0.94
C GLY A 130 -19.93 5.51 0.25
N ASP A 131 -20.70 4.49 0.65
CA ASP A 131 -21.62 4.54 1.79
C ASP A 131 -20.94 4.12 3.11
N LEU A 132 -19.68 3.73 3.05
CA LEU A 132 -18.88 3.35 4.21
C LEU A 132 -18.34 4.58 4.94
N SER A 133 -18.13 4.48 6.25
CA SER A 133 -17.37 5.49 7.00
C SER A 133 -15.91 5.56 6.53
N GLY A 134 -15.22 6.66 6.81
CA GLY A 134 -13.83 6.82 6.43
C GLY A 134 -12.91 5.69 6.93
N GLY A 135 -13.11 5.22 8.16
CA GLY A 135 -12.37 4.09 8.71
C GLY A 135 -12.67 2.77 8.01
N GLN A 136 -13.93 2.52 7.67
CA GLN A 136 -14.35 1.33 6.90
C GLN A 136 -13.81 1.36 5.47
N GLN A 137 -13.78 2.54 4.84
CA GLN A 137 -13.16 2.72 3.53
C GLN A 137 -11.65 2.43 3.56
N GLN A 138 -10.97 2.82 4.64
CA GLN A 138 -9.55 2.51 4.83
C GLN A 138 -9.32 1.02 4.98
N GLN A 139 -10.14 0.34 5.78
CA GLN A 139 -10.09 -1.13 5.90
C GLN A 139 -10.35 -1.81 4.55
N LEU A 140 -11.31 -1.31 3.77
CA LEU A 140 -11.58 -1.81 2.41
C LEU A 140 -10.39 -1.60 1.48
N ALA A 141 -9.74 -0.44 1.50
CA ALA A 141 -8.57 -0.15 0.68
C ALA A 141 -7.40 -1.10 1.00
N ILE A 142 -7.15 -1.35 2.29
CA ILE A 142 -6.12 -2.30 2.73
C ILE A 142 -6.49 -3.74 2.32
N ALA A 143 -7.72 -4.17 2.56
CA ALA A 143 -8.19 -5.50 2.18
C ALA A 143 -8.11 -5.72 0.66
N ARG A 144 -8.46 -4.72 -0.15
CA ARG A 144 -8.33 -4.78 -1.62
C ARG A 144 -6.86 -4.98 -2.05
N ALA A 145 -5.92 -4.26 -1.44
CA ALA A 145 -4.49 -4.45 -1.71
C ALA A 145 -4.03 -5.86 -1.31
N LEU A 146 -4.51 -6.39 -0.17
CA LEU A 146 -4.20 -7.74 0.31
C LEU A 146 -4.83 -8.85 -0.55
N ALA A 147 -5.94 -8.59 -1.24
CA ALA A 147 -6.57 -9.57 -2.14
C ALA A 147 -5.60 -10.04 -3.25
N GLY A 148 -4.69 -9.17 -3.68
CA GLY A 148 -3.62 -9.50 -4.63
C GLY A 148 -2.50 -10.36 -4.05
N LYS A 149 -2.57 -10.76 -2.78
CA LYS A 149 -1.53 -11.56 -2.07
C LYS A 149 -0.14 -10.96 -2.21
N PRO A 150 0.07 -9.69 -1.86
CA PRO A 150 1.35 -9.01 -2.06
C PRO A 150 2.44 -9.61 -1.17
N LYS A 151 3.69 -9.46 -1.61
CA LYS A 151 4.90 -9.71 -0.80
C LYS A 151 5.46 -8.43 -0.18
N LEU A 152 5.03 -7.29 -0.69
CA LEU A 152 5.26 -5.96 -0.13
C LEU A 152 3.93 -5.20 -0.09
N LEU A 153 3.52 -4.77 1.10
CA LEU A 153 2.37 -3.88 1.29
C LEU A 153 2.88 -2.47 1.58
N VAL A 154 2.50 -1.52 0.75
CA VAL A 154 2.86 -0.10 0.88
C VAL A 154 1.62 0.67 1.30
N LEU A 155 1.71 1.39 2.43
CA LEU A 155 0.62 2.16 3.02
C LEU A 155 1.04 3.63 3.16
N ASP A 156 0.33 4.53 2.49
CA ASP A 156 0.59 5.97 2.53
C ASP A 156 -0.43 6.67 3.44
N GLU A 157 0.03 7.09 4.62
CA GLU A 157 -0.72 7.76 5.68
C GLU A 157 -2.07 7.06 6.02
N PRO A 158 -2.05 5.74 6.33
CA PRO A 158 -3.27 4.96 6.50
C PRO A 158 -4.10 5.37 7.71
N THR A 159 -3.56 6.17 8.63
CA THR A 159 -4.26 6.62 9.86
C THR A 159 -4.87 8.01 9.73
N GLU A 160 -4.62 8.73 8.63
CA GLU A 160 -5.10 10.09 8.44
C GLU A 160 -6.63 10.18 8.43
N GLY A 161 -7.18 11.06 9.29
CA GLY A 161 -8.62 11.32 9.35
C GLY A 161 -9.47 10.14 9.83
N ILE A 162 -8.89 9.22 10.60
CA ILE A 162 -9.52 8.00 11.08
C ILE A 162 -9.69 8.02 12.61
N GLN A 163 -10.78 7.44 13.09
CA GLN A 163 -11.06 7.33 14.52
C GLN A 163 -10.02 6.43 15.22
N PRO A 164 -9.63 6.75 16.48
CA PRO A 164 -8.60 5.99 17.21
C PRO A 164 -8.87 4.50 17.36
N SER A 165 -10.14 4.09 17.46
CA SER A 165 -10.52 2.67 17.54
C SER A 165 -10.15 1.91 16.27
N ILE A 166 -10.42 2.51 15.10
CA ILE A 166 -10.09 1.89 13.79
C ILE A 166 -8.57 1.90 13.55
N ILE A 167 -7.86 2.95 14.00
CA ILE A 167 -6.39 2.98 13.94
C ILE A 167 -5.81 1.78 14.70
N LYS A 168 -6.34 1.48 15.89
CA LYS A 168 -5.91 0.31 16.67
C LYS A 168 -6.17 -1.01 15.94
N ASP A 169 -7.33 -1.14 15.29
CA ASP A 169 -7.68 -2.34 14.53
C ASP A 169 -6.75 -2.52 13.32
N ILE A 170 -6.48 -1.46 12.56
CA ILE A 170 -5.51 -1.47 11.45
C ILE A 170 -4.12 -1.84 11.97
N GLY A 171 -3.69 -1.26 13.09
CA GLY A 171 -2.41 -1.58 13.73
C GLY A 171 -2.27 -3.06 14.10
N ARG A 172 -3.33 -3.67 14.65
CA ARG A 172 -3.34 -5.12 14.94
C ARG A 172 -3.23 -5.96 13.67
N VAL A 173 -3.92 -5.57 12.60
CA VAL A 173 -3.83 -6.26 11.31
C VAL A 173 -2.40 -6.17 10.76
N ILE A 174 -1.78 -4.98 10.77
CA ILE A 174 -0.39 -4.79 10.32
C ILE A 174 0.57 -5.68 11.12
N GLN A 175 0.43 -5.71 12.44
CA GLN A 175 1.26 -6.56 13.32
C GLN A 175 1.06 -8.05 13.01
N ARG A 176 -0.19 -8.50 12.83
CA ARG A 176 -0.50 -9.89 12.45
C ARG A 176 0.12 -10.28 11.12
N LEU A 177 0.04 -9.41 10.11
CA LEU A 177 0.62 -9.63 8.80
C LEU A 177 2.16 -9.69 8.86
N ALA A 178 2.80 -8.80 9.59
CA ALA A 178 4.25 -8.82 9.79
C ALA A 178 4.72 -10.08 10.51
N ALA A 179 3.98 -10.51 11.54
CA ALA A 179 4.31 -11.71 12.32
C ALA A 179 4.29 -13.02 11.51
N ARG A 180 3.62 -13.04 10.34
CA ARG A 180 3.63 -14.20 9.42
C ARG A 180 5.00 -14.41 8.77
N GLY A 181 5.82 -13.38 8.68
CA GLY A 181 7.19 -13.46 8.17
C GLY A 181 7.33 -13.51 6.64
N ASP A 182 6.24 -13.55 5.89
CA ASP A 182 6.22 -13.74 4.44
C ASP A 182 5.96 -12.45 3.62
N MET A 183 5.71 -11.34 4.31
CA MET A 183 5.40 -10.03 3.72
C MET A 183 6.26 -8.95 4.35
N ALA A 184 6.79 -8.04 3.53
CA ALA A 184 7.33 -6.77 3.98
C ALA A 184 6.21 -5.71 4.03
N ILE A 185 6.26 -4.81 5.00
CA ILE A 185 5.31 -3.69 5.09
C ILE A 185 6.10 -2.39 5.14
N LEU A 186 5.80 -1.48 4.21
CA LEU A 186 6.33 -0.13 4.18
C LEU A 186 5.20 0.84 4.55
N LEU A 187 5.30 1.43 5.72
CA LEU A 187 4.31 2.35 6.28
C LEU A 187 4.86 3.77 6.22
N CYS A 188 4.13 4.66 5.58
CA CYS A 188 4.43 6.09 5.57
C CYS A 188 3.46 6.80 6.50
N GLU A 189 3.98 7.58 7.45
CA GLU A 189 3.19 8.36 8.40
C GLU A 189 3.74 9.76 8.61
N GLN A 190 2.87 10.65 9.08
CA GLN A 190 3.29 11.98 9.50
C GLN A 190 3.95 11.92 10.87
N TYR A 191 5.00 12.72 11.02
CA TYR A 191 5.55 13.02 12.33
C TYR A 191 4.80 14.26 12.89
N TYR A 192 4.16 14.06 14.02
CA TYR A 192 3.58 15.16 14.82
C TYR A 192 4.53 15.44 15.98
N ASP A 193 4.97 16.71 16.10
CA ASP A 193 5.78 17.20 17.23
C ASP A 193 4.98 17.18 18.53
#